data_6e682e1d3e400371c29ec1d623ce015e
#
_entry.id   6e682e1d3e400371c29ec1d623ce015e
#
_cell.length_a   1.000
_cell.length_b   1.000
_cell.length_c   1.000
_cell.angle_alpha   90.00
_cell.angle_beta   90.00
_cell.angle_gamma   90.00
#
_symmetry.space_group_name_H-M   'P 1'
#
loop_
_entity.id
_entity.type
_entity.pdbx_description
1 polymer ?
#
loop_
_entity_poly.entity_id
_entity_poly.type
_entity_poly.pdbx_seq_one_letter_code
_entity_poly.pdbx_strand_id
1 'polypeptide(L)'
;MNMPCRKTVTRASSSFRMQSLGHLLVLSSLGRFISGYSDRDRVHDLMSRYPLIDGHNDLALQLRILHNNNLSQVDLHNVSKVATDITRLQAGHVQAQMFAAYVMCGAQEKDAVRLTLEQIDVVRRMCTEYQDFELVTSAQELKNSEMRHKIACLISIEGGHSIDSSLPALRMFYHLGVRSMALTHTCNTPWAESSSKLYSVYQRQNNSLTHFGKAVVREMNRLGMIVDLSHTSWDTALAVLNHSRAPVIFSHSSSYSICNHSRNVPDRLLHELKKNQGLIMVNLHSKFISCRDKANISHVADHFDHIKKVIGAESIGIGGDFEGAVSFPHGLEDVSKYPALIQELLRRNWTENELADVLRRNFLRVFKEVEQVRNQLRLLRPIEVQIPVEEVQNPCRLVLTPPDPRKRLSDKSPISRAQHGRPDLLILAIVLLLSSLFMIE
;
A
#
# COMPACT_ATOMS: atom_id res chain seq x y z
N MET A 1 79.05 4.98 67.93
CA MET A 1 79.32 3.65 67.42
C MET A 1 78.05 3.19 66.63
N ASN A 2 78.27 3.10 65.38
CA ASN A 2 77.67 2.18 64.40
C ASN A 2 76.14 2.00 64.28
N MET A 3 75.55 2.65 63.30
CA MET A 3 75.04 2.03 62.06
C MET A 3 73.93 0.97 62.20
N PRO A 4 73.08 0.83 61.21
CA PRO A 4 72.68 1.63 60.05
C PRO A 4 71.15 1.67 59.81
N CYS A 5 70.79 2.79 59.26
CA CYS A 5 69.54 2.96 58.51
C CYS A 5 69.67 2.23 57.16
N ARG A 6 68.77 1.30 56.85
CA ARG A 6 68.39 0.96 55.46
C ARG A 6 67.41 -0.24 55.43
N LYS A 7 66.15 0.02 55.19
CA LYS A 7 65.25 -0.87 54.39
C LYS A 7 63.78 -0.50 54.60
N THR A 8 63.35 0.62 54.06
CA THR A 8 61.89 0.86 53.92
C THR A 8 61.54 1.84 52.85
N VAL A 9 62.26 1.87 51.71
CA VAL A 9 61.89 2.77 50.59
C VAL A 9 61.60 2.07 49.24
N THR A 10 61.72 0.74 49.15
CA THR A 10 61.56 0.04 47.89
C THR A 10 60.27 -0.78 47.72
N ARG A 11 59.36 -0.73 48.70
CA ARG A 11 58.04 -1.45 48.56
C ARG A 11 56.85 -0.59 48.20
N ALA A 12 56.93 0.74 48.25
CA ALA A 12 55.81 1.63 47.90
C ALA A 12 55.66 1.94 46.42
N SER A 13 56.75 1.77 45.63
CA SER A 13 56.69 2.08 44.17
C SER A 13 56.13 0.94 43.31
N SER A 14 56.13 -0.32 43.80
CA SER A 14 55.62 -1.46 43.04
C SER A 14 54.07 -1.63 43.14
N SER A 15 53.46 -1.18 44.20
CA SER A 15 52.00 -1.25 44.35
C SER A 15 51.24 -0.18 43.53
N PHE A 16 51.89 0.99 43.32
CA PHE A 16 51.27 2.04 42.49
C PHE A 16 51.29 1.73 41.00
N ARG A 17 52.32 0.99 40.51
CA ARG A 17 52.39 0.54 39.11
C ARG A 17 51.42 -0.59 38.80
N MET A 18 51.11 -1.47 39.74
CA MET A 18 50.16 -2.56 39.53
C MET A 18 48.69 -2.06 39.50
N GLN A 19 48.35 -1.04 40.31
CA GLN A 19 47.00 -0.46 40.27
C GLN A 19 46.76 0.34 39.03
N SER A 20 47.75 1.07 38.50
CA SER A 20 47.59 1.78 37.22
C SER A 20 47.51 0.84 36.01
N LEU A 21 48.20 -0.30 35.99
CA LEU A 21 48.06 -1.30 34.92
C LEU A 21 46.70 -2.01 34.97
N GLY A 22 46.18 -2.29 36.17
CA GLY A 22 44.85 -2.87 36.33
C GLY A 22 43.72 -1.97 35.84
N HIS A 23 43.81 -0.68 36.12
CA HIS A 23 42.83 0.30 35.61
C HIS A 23 42.92 0.55 34.11
N LEU A 24 44.14 0.51 33.53
CA LEU A 24 44.31 0.59 32.08
C LEU A 24 43.76 -0.67 31.35
N LEU A 25 43.96 -1.86 31.92
CA LEU A 25 43.44 -3.10 31.36
C LEU A 25 41.92 -3.20 31.49
N VAL A 26 41.33 -2.73 32.59
CA VAL A 26 39.86 -2.68 32.78
C VAL A 26 39.22 -1.63 31.84
N LEU A 27 39.84 -0.46 31.69
CA LEU A 27 39.35 0.56 30.71
C LEU A 27 39.52 0.10 29.26
N SER A 28 40.59 -0.65 28.94
CA SER A 28 40.77 -1.18 27.58
C SER A 28 39.82 -2.38 27.30
N SER A 29 39.45 -3.16 28.30
CA SER A 29 38.47 -4.23 28.16
C SER A 29 37.01 -3.67 28.09
N LEU A 30 36.67 -2.63 28.87
CA LEU A 30 35.41 -1.92 28.77
C LEU A 30 35.27 -1.18 27.42
N GLY A 31 36.35 -0.56 26.93
CA GLY A 31 36.35 0.06 25.59
C GLY A 31 36.19 -0.96 24.46
N ARG A 32 36.65 -2.19 24.61
CA ARG A 32 36.44 -3.29 23.67
C ARG A 32 35.04 -3.91 23.77
N PHE A 33 34.38 -3.86 24.93
CA PHE A 33 33.00 -4.30 25.10
C PHE A 33 32.00 -3.28 24.56
N ILE A 34 32.31 -1.98 24.53
CA ILE A 34 31.48 -0.92 23.91
C ILE A 34 31.67 -0.88 22.40
N SER A 35 32.78 -1.37 21.86
CA SER A 35 33.11 -1.41 20.43
C SER A 35 32.48 -2.59 19.66
N GLY A 36 31.67 -3.43 20.30
CA GLY A 36 31.19 -4.69 19.70
C GLY A 36 29.79 -4.64 19.08
N TYR A 37 29.03 -3.54 19.24
CA TYR A 37 27.71 -3.41 18.64
C TYR A 37 27.85 -2.81 17.25
N SER A 38 27.79 -3.66 16.22
CA SER A 38 27.95 -3.18 14.85
C SER A 38 26.73 -2.34 14.42
N ASP A 39 26.91 -1.41 13.49
CA ASP A 39 25.78 -0.67 12.91
C ASP A 39 24.68 -1.62 12.39
N ARG A 40 25.09 -2.80 11.93
CA ARG A 40 24.17 -3.83 11.45
C ARG A 40 23.33 -4.43 12.60
N ASP A 41 23.95 -4.71 13.75
CA ASP A 41 23.23 -5.22 14.93
C ASP A 41 22.25 -4.18 15.45
N ARG A 42 22.64 -2.90 15.42
CA ARG A 42 21.79 -1.78 15.81
C ARG A 42 20.56 -1.65 14.92
N VAL A 43 20.71 -1.80 13.59
CA VAL A 43 19.60 -1.78 12.63
C VAL A 43 18.66 -2.95 12.89
N HIS A 44 19.23 -4.15 13.06
CA HIS A 44 18.44 -5.37 13.32
C HIS A 44 17.63 -5.26 14.62
N ASP A 45 18.22 -4.77 15.70
CA ASP A 45 17.53 -4.54 16.97
C ASP A 45 16.41 -3.49 16.82
N LEU A 46 16.69 -2.37 16.15
CA LEU A 46 15.70 -1.34 15.91
C LEU A 46 14.51 -1.88 15.10
N MET A 47 14.76 -2.59 13.99
CA MET A 47 13.71 -3.12 13.13
C MET A 47 12.98 -4.31 13.76
N SER A 48 13.60 -5.03 14.70
CA SER A 48 12.92 -6.06 15.50
C SER A 48 11.94 -5.46 16.50
N ARG A 49 12.27 -4.29 17.08
CA ARG A 49 11.37 -3.55 17.98
C ARG A 49 10.29 -2.76 17.24
N TYR A 50 10.59 -2.29 16.05
CA TYR A 50 9.70 -1.48 15.21
C TYR A 50 9.70 -2.01 13.77
N PRO A 51 9.10 -3.18 13.55
CA PRO A 51 9.11 -3.80 12.23
C PRO A 51 8.30 -2.98 11.22
N LEU A 52 8.74 -3.03 9.97
CA LEU A 52 8.26 -2.17 8.88
C LEU A 52 6.80 -2.44 8.52
N ILE A 53 6.06 -1.35 8.31
CA ILE A 53 4.80 -1.33 7.56
C ILE A 53 5.09 -0.71 6.19
N ASP A 54 5.04 -1.51 5.14
CA ASP A 54 5.25 -1.07 3.75
C ASP A 54 3.93 -0.71 3.08
N GLY A 55 3.86 0.49 2.51
CA GLY A 55 2.65 1.12 1.98
C GLY A 55 2.19 0.63 0.62
N HIS A 56 3.02 -0.11 -0.14
CA HIS A 56 2.62 -0.54 -1.48
C HIS A 56 3.44 -1.70 -2.04
N ASN A 57 2.75 -2.71 -2.59
CA ASN A 57 3.36 -3.85 -3.25
C ASN A 57 2.37 -4.50 -4.23
N ASP A 58 2.84 -4.79 -5.46
CA ASP A 58 2.04 -5.34 -6.55
C ASP A 58 2.21 -6.84 -6.76
N LEU A 59 2.53 -7.60 -5.72
CA LEU A 59 2.67 -9.06 -5.83
C LEU A 59 1.43 -9.72 -6.47
N ALA A 60 0.23 -9.23 -6.15
CA ALA A 60 -1.00 -9.75 -6.74
C ALA A 60 -1.07 -9.58 -8.27
N LEU A 61 -0.48 -8.49 -8.83
CA LEU A 61 -0.35 -8.31 -10.27
C LEU A 61 0.58 -9.36 -10.87
N GLN A 62 1.72 -9.63 -10.24
CA GLN A 62 2.66 -10.65 -10.72
C GLN A 62 2.08 -12.06 -10.63
N LEU A 63 1.31 -12.36 -9.58
CA LEU A 63 0.59 -13.64 -9.48
C LEU A 63 -0.41 -13.82 -10.63
N ARG A 64 -1.09 -12.74 -11.05
CA ARG A 64 -1.95 -12.79 -12.24
C ARG A 64 -1.15 -13.00 -13.51
N ILE A 65 -0.10 -12.24 -13.73
CA ILE A 65 0.69 -12.29 -14.98
C ILE A 65 1.36 -13.64 -15.14
N LEU A 66 1.99 -14.15 -14.07
CA LEU A 66 2.82 -15.36 -14.13
C LEU A 66 2.01 -16.66 -13.97
N HIS A 67 0.91 -16.62 -13.20
CA HIS A 67 0.19 -17.81 -12.74
C HIS A 67 -1.34 -17.71 -12.90
N ASN A 68 -1.85 -16.65 -13.54
CA ASN A 68 -3.28 -16.39 -13.68
C ASN A 68 -4.07 -16.55 -12.35
N ASN A 69 -3.48 -16.04 -11.26
CA ASN A 69 -3.99 -16.11 -9.88
C ASN A 69 -4.14 -17.55 -9.32
N ASN A 70 -3.47 -18.53 -9.91
CA ASN A 70 -3.51 -19.91 -9.43
C ASN A 70 -2.42 -20.14 -8.36
N LEU A 71 -2.78 -19.98 -7.09
CA LEU A 71 -1.85 -20.12 -5.95
C LEU A 71 -1.31 -21.55 -5.80
N SER A 72 -2.02 -22.59 -6.28
CA SER A 72 -1.52 -23.98 -6.19
C SER A 72 -0.26 -24.22 -7.01
N GLN A 73 0.11 -23.29 -7.91
CA GLN A 73 1.32 -23.37 -8.75
C GLN A 73 2.47 -22.51 -8.19
N VAL A 74 2.31 -21.92 -7.01
CA VAL A 74 3.28 -20.97 -6.45
C VAL A 74 3.62 -21.37 -5.03
N ASP A 75 4.92 -21.45 -4.73
CA ASP A 75 5.40 -21.44 -3.35
C ASP A 75 5.80 -20.01 -2.97
N LEU A 76 4.96 -19.33 -2.15
CA LEU A 76 5.22 -17.96 -1.72
C LEU A 76 6.39 -17.81 -0.75
N HIS A 77 7.02 -18.90 -0.29
CA HIS A 77 8.26 -18.83 0.48
C HIS A 77 9.49 -18.64 -0.41
N ASN A 78 9.39 -18.99 -1.71
CA ASN A 78 10.50 -18.87 -2.66
C ASN A 78 10.02 -18.61 -4.09
N VAL A 79 9.80 -17.36 -4.44
CA VAL A 79 9.35 -16.96 -5.78
C VAL A 79 10.50 -16.32 -6.56
N SER A 80 11.11 -17.06 -7.46
CA SER A 80 12.37 -16.66 -8.13
C SER A 80 12.26 -15.47 -9.10
N LYS A 81 11.06 -15.19 -9.63
CA LYS A 81 10.85 -14.19 -10.70
C LYS A 81 10.36 -12.82 -10.19
N VAL A 82 10.25 -12.67 -8.89
CA VAL A 82 9.72 -11.46 -8.25
C VAL A 82 10.67 -10.98 -7.14
N ALA A 83 10.52 -9.74 -6.71
CA ALA A 83 11.30 -9.14 -5.63
C ALA A 83 10.70 -9.40 -4.23
N THR A 84 9.50 -10.00 -4.19
CA THR A 84 8.71 -10.20 -2.97
C THR A 84 8.34 -11.65 -2.78
N ASP A 85 8.73 -12.24 -1.65
CA ASP A 85 8.22 -13.50 -1.12
C ASP A 85 8.27 -13.47 0.42
N ILE A 86 7.70 -14.49 1.07
CA ILE A 86 7.61 -14.57 2.54
C ILE A 86 9.00 -14.52 3.17
N THR A 87 9.96 -15.30 2.67
CA THR A 87 11.33 -15.36 3.22
C THR A 87 12.02 -14.00 3.15
N ARG A 88 11.89 -13.29 2.03
CA ARG A 88 12.48 -11.95 1.85
C ARG A 88 11.76 -10.88 2.65
N LEU A 89 10.42 -10.94 2.79
CA LEU A 89 9.67 -10.05 3.68
C LEU A 89 10.14 -10.18 5.13
N GLN A 90 10.32 -11.41 5.62
CA GLN A 90 10.85 -11.68 6.96
C GLN A 90 12.28 -11.15 7.12
N ALA A 91 13.16 -11.40 6.15
CA ALA A 91 14.55 -10.90 6.15
C ALA A 91 14.62 -9.36 6.08
N GLY A 92 13.64 -8.72 5.46
CA GLY A 92 13.49 -7.26 5.39
C GLY A 92 12.80 -6.64 6.60
N HIS A 93 12.47 -7.43 7.63
CA HIS A 93 11.67 -7.00 8.79
C HIS A 93 10.32 -6.36 8.40
N VAL A 94 9.72 -6.77 7.27
CA VAL A 94 8.40 -6.32 6.85
C VAL A 94 7.37 -7.15 7.62
N GLN A 95 6.65 -6.52 8.51
CA GLN A 95 5.59 -7.17 9.29
C GLN A 95 4.18 -6.76 8.87
N ALA A 96 4.07 -5.72 8.09
CA ALA A 96 2.81 -5.38 7.43
C ALA A 96 3.09 -4.92 6.01
N GLN A 97 2.34 -5.48 5.08
CA GLN A 97 2.43 -5.15 3.66
C GLN A 97 1.04 -4.75 3.14
N MET A 98 0.95 -3.57 2.53
CA MET A 98 -0.23 -3.19 1.78
C MET A 98 -0.10 -3.74 0.35
N PHE A 99 -0.88 -4.78 0.05
CA PHE A 99 -0.93 -5.40 -1.26
C PHE A 99 -1.97 -4.70 -2.14
N ALA A 100 -1.58 -4.30 -3.33
CA ALA A 100 -2.43 -3.61 -4.29
C ALA A 100 -3.29 -4.61 -5.07
N ALA A 101 -4.61 -4.41 -5.03
CA ALA A 101 -5.53 -4.95 -6.02
C ALA A 101 -5.53 -4.01 -7.22
N TYR A 102 -4.46 -4.09 -8.01
CA TYR A 102 -4.26 -3.27 -9.19
C TYR A 102 -4.91 -3.89 -10.42
N VAL A 103 -5.50 -3.03 -11.24
CA VAL A 103 -6.06 -3.37 -12.55
C VAL A 103 -5.60 -2.34 -13.59
N MET A 104 -5.11 -2.80 -14.72
CA MET A 104 -4.61 -1.93 -15.77
C MET A 104 -5.68 -0.96 -16.27
N CYS A 105 -5.29 0.28 -16.57
CA CYS A 105 -6.17 1.32 -17.14
C CYS A 105 -6.89 0.89 -18.44
N GLY A 106 -6.36 -0.08 -19.18
CA GLY A 106 -7.01 -0.69 -20.33
C GLY A 106 -8.34 -1.41 -20.05
N ALA A 107 -8.60 -1.74 -18.77
CA ALA A 107 -9.87 -2.32 -18.32
C ALA A 107 -10.93 -1.27 -17.96
N GLN A 108 -10.56 0.02 -17.91
CA GLN A 108 -11.50 1.11 -17.65
C GLN A 108 -12.64 1.08 -18.66
N GLU A 109 -13.88 1.33 -18.20
CA GLU A 109 -15.11 1.27 -19.00
C GLU A 109 -15.44 -0.14 -19.55
N LYS A 110 -14.76 -1.17 -19.06
CA LYS A 110 -14.96 -2.57 -19.45
C LYS A 110 -15.16 -3.45 -18.22
N ASP A 111 -14.21 -4.29 -17.90
CA ASP A 111 -14.31 -5.29 -16.86
C ASP A 111 -13.46 -4.96 -15.60
N ALA A 112 -13.14 -3.70 -15.38
CA ALA A 112 -12.29 -3.27 -14.25
C ALA A 112 -12.82 -3.75 -12.89
N VAL A 113 -14.14 -3.67 -12.64
CA VAL A 113 -14.76 -4.13 -11.39
C VAL A 113 -14.55 -5.63 -11.18
N ARG A 114 -14.77 -6.45 -12.23
CA ARG A 114 -14.57 -7.91 -12.16
C ARG A 114 -13.12 -8.25 -11.88
N LEU A 115 -12.18 -7.64 -12.62
CA LEU A 115 -10.76 -7.87 -12.42
C LEU A 115 -10.29 -7.44 -11.04
N THR A 116 -10.85 -6.34 -10.50
CA THR A 116 -10.54 -5.89 -9.13
C THR A 116 -11.02 -6.91 -8.09
N LEU A 117 -12.22 -7.50 -8.26
CA LEU A 117 -12.71 -8.58 -7.41
C LEU A 117 -11.76 -9.78 -7.43
N GLU A 118 -11.27 -10.17 -8.61
CA GLU A 118 -10.33 -11.29 -8.76
C GLU A 118 -8.97 -10.98 -8.10
N GLN A 119 -8.51 -9.71 -8.10
CA GLN A 119 -7.29 -9.31 -7.41
C GLN A 119 -7.49 -9.25 -5.89
N ILE A 120 -8.64 -8.78 -5.40
CA ILE A 120 -9.00 -8.86 -3.98
C ILE A 120 -9.06 -10.32 -3.52
N ASP A 121 -9.63 -11.22 -4.33
CA ASP A 121 -9.71 -12.65 -4.02
C ASP A 121 -8.32 -13.27 -3.87
N VAL A 122 -7.41 -13.05 -4.83
CA VAL A 122 -6.07 -13.66 -4.74
C VAL A 122 -5.30 -13.15 -3.52
N VAL A 123 -5.37 -11.84 -3.17
CA VAL A 123 -4.74 -11.33 -1.95
C VAL A 123 -5.36 -11.98 -0.71
N ARG A 124 -6.70 -12.10 -0.65
CA ARG A 124 -7.38 -12.73 0.48
C ARG A 124 -6.97 -14.18 0.65
N ARG A 125 -6.97 -14.97 -0.45
CA ARG A 125 -6.53 -16.38 -0.40
C ARG A 125 -5.08 -16.50 0.03
N MET A 126 -4.17 -15.73 -0.55
CA MET A 126 -2.76 -15.67 -0.16
C MET A 126 -2.62 -15.44 1.35
N CYS A 127 -3.34 -14.45 1.87
CA CYS A 127 -3.23 -14.05 3.28
C CYS A 127 -4.00 -14.94 4.26
N THR A 128 -4.78 -15.92 3.80
CA THR A 128 -5.50 -16.88 4.63
C THR A 128 -4.98 -18.31 4.50
N GLU A 129 -4.38 -18.68 3.38
CA GLU A 129 -3.86 -20.02 3.12
C GLU A 129 -2.44 -20.20 3.70
N TYR A 130 -1.61 -19.14 3.71
CA TYR A 130 -0.26 -19.18 4.27
C TYR A 130 -0.26 -18.77 5.76
N GLN A 131 0.29 -19.62 6.61
CA GLN A 131 0.30 -19.40 8.07
C GLN A 131 1.14 -18.19 8.50
N ASP A 132 2.10 -17.77 7.68
CA ASP A 132 2.96 -16.61 7.92
C ASP A 132 2.21 -15.30 7.76
N PHE A 133 1.12 -15.29 7.02
CA PHE A 133 0.30 -14.12 6.76
C PHE A 133 -0.93 -14.05 7.66
N GLU A 134 -1.48 -12.84 7.77
CA GLU A 134 -2.78 -12.58 8.38
C GLU A 134 -3.46 -11.39 7.71
N LEU A 135 -4.67 -11.60 7.20
CA LEU A 135 -5.47 -10.50 6.68
C LEU A 135 -5.95 -9.62 7.83
N VAL A 136 -5.65 -8.31 7.78
CA VAL A 136 -6.03 -7.33 8.79
C VAL A 136 -6.85 -6.20 8.18
N THR A 137 -7.82 -5.73 8.94
CA THR A 137 -8.80 -4.73 8.48
C THR A 137 -8.96 -3.56 9.46
N SER A 138 -8.16 -3.54 10.52
CA SER A 138 -8.17 -2.46 11.53
C SER A 138 -6.79 -2.23 12.12
N ALA A 139 -6.58 -1.03 12.67
CA ALA A 139 -5.34 -0.70 13.37
C ALA A 139 -5.10 -1.59 14.60
N GLN A 140 -6.17 -2.10 15.23
CA GLN A 140 -6.03 -3.03 16.35
C GLN A 140 -5.62 -4.43 15.89
N GLU A 141 -6.21 -4.94 14.80
CA GLU A 141 -5.78 -6.22 14.20
C GLU A 141 -4.32 -6.17 13.74
N LEU A 142 -3.90 -5.05 13.14
CA LEU A 142 -2.52 -4.82 12.73
C LEU A 142 -1.53 -4.91 13.91
N LYS A 143 -1.89 -4.38 15.09
CA LYS A 143 -1.10 -4.54 16.31
C LYS A 143 -1.11 -5.98 16.85
N ASN A 144 -2.26 -6.63 16.78
CA ASN A 144 -2.40 -8.01 17.24
C ASN A 144 -1.61 -9.00 16.37
N SER A 145 -1.52 -8.75 15.07
CA SER A 145 -0.71 -9.54 14.12
C SER A 145 0.78 -9.52 14.48
N GLU A 146 1.30 -8.35 14.92
CA GLU A 146 2.67 -8.24 15.42
C GLU A 146 2.95 -9.17 16.60
N MET A 147 2.05 -9.19 17.57
CA MET A 147 2.18 -10.07 18.76
C MET A 147 2.17 -11.55 18.39
N ARG A 148 1.58 -11.91 17.26
CA ARG A 148 1.55 -13.29 16.73
C ARG A 148 2.69 -13.61 15.76
N HIS A 149 3.61 -12.67 15.55
CA HIS A 149 4.73 -12.79 14.60
C HIS A 149 4.30 -13.11 13.17
N LYS A 150 3.12 -12.61 12.75
CA LYS A 150 2.58 -12.77 11.41
C LYS A 150 2.75 -11.52 10.58
N ILE A 151 2.98 -11.67 9.29
CA ILE A 151 2.97 -10.57 8.34
C ILE A 151 1.52 -10.17 8.09
N ALA A 152 1.14 -8.97 8.51
CA ALA A 152 -0.18 -8.43 8.30
C ALA A 152 -0.38 -8.05 6.82
N CYS A 153 -1.42 -8.58 6.20
CA CYS A 153 -1.86 -8.18 4.87
C CYS A 153 -2.92 -7.08 4.98
N LEU A 154 -2.66 -5.93 4.39
CA LEU A 154 -3.65 -4.90 4.10
C LEU A 154 -3.98 -4.94 2.62
N ILE A 155 -5.24 -4.71 2.25
CA ILE A 155 -5.65 -4.64 0.84
C ILE A 155 -5.88 -3.19 0.46
N SER A 156 -5.22 -2.74 -0.61
CA SER A 156 -5.50 -1.46 -1.28
C SER A 156 -6.05 -1.69 -2.69
N ILE A 157 -6.80 -0.71 -3.19
CA ILE A 157 -7.13 -0.60 -4.61
C ILE A 157 -6.26 0.48 -5.21
N GLU A 158 -5.62 0.19 -6.33
CA GLU A 158 -4.80 1.15 -7.03
C GLU A 158 -5.48 1.66 -8.30
N GLY A 159 -6.21 2.74 -8.12
CA GLY A 159 -6.92 3.45 -9.19
C GLY A 159 -8.45 3.40 -9.07
N GLY A 160 -9.06 4.58 -9.00
CA GLY A 160 -10.51 4.74 -8.86
C GLY A 160 -11.33 4.25 -10.05
N HIS A 161 -10.71 3.94 -11.19
CA HIS A 161 -11.38 3.27 -12.31
C HIS A 161 -11.90 1.87 -11.91
N SER A 162 -11.31 1.26 -10.89
CA SER A 162 -11.75 -0.02 -10.30
C SER A 162 -13.17 -0.02 -9.76
N ILE A 163 -13.70 1.15 -9.33
CA ILE A 163 -15.07 1.24 -8.84
C ILE A 163 -16.10 1.58 -9.93
N ASP A 164 -15.66 1.78 -11.16
CA ASP A 164 -16.53 2.17 -12.30
C ASP A 164 -17.53 3.31 -11.95
N SER A 165 -17.04 4.35 -11.27
CA SER A 165 -17.83 5.49 -10.78
C SER A 165 -19.05 5.09 -9.93
N SER A 166 -18.95 4.00 -9.17
CA SER A 166 -20.01 3.41 -8.36
C SER A 166 -19.67 3.45 -6.86
N LEU A 167 -20.38 4.29 -6.09
CA LEU A 167 -20.26 4.28 -4.61
C LEU A 167 -20.72 2.94 -3.98
N PRO A 168 -21.74 2.23 -4.49
CA PRO A 168 -22.02 0.87 -4.08
C PRO A 168 -20.83 -0.09 -4.26
N ALA A 169 -20.12 -0.05 -5.40
CA ALA A 169 -18.93 -0.87 -5.62
C ALA A 169 -17.84 -0.55 -4.58
N LEU A 170 -17.57 0.74 -4.30
CA LEU A 170 -16.64 1.17 -3.27
C LEU A 170 -17.00 0.56 -1.90
N ARG A 171 -18.29 0.58 -1.51
CA ARG A 171 -18.75 -0.02 -0.24
C ARG A 171 -18.54 -1.52 -0.20
N MET A 172 -18.84 -2.21 -1.32
CA MET A 172 -18.64 -3.66 -1.39
C MET A 172 -17.16 -4.03 -1.26
N PHE A 173 -16.26 -3.31 -1.91
CA PHE A 173 -14.82 -3.53 -1.76
C PHE A 173 -14.35 -3.32 -0.31
N TYR A 174 -14.88 -2.30 0.39
CA TYR A 174 -14.61 -2.12 1.82
C TYR A 174 -15.06 -3.34 2.65
N HIS A 175 -16.25 -3.86 2.38
CA HIS A 175 -16.75 -5.07 3.07
C HIS A 175 -15.91 -6.32 2.74
N LEU A 176 -15.29 -6.38 1.57
CA LEU A 176 -14.35 -7.44 1.21
C LEU A 176 -12.96 -7.29 1.86
N GLY A 177 -12.73 -6.25 2.66
CA GLY A 177 -11.50 -6.06 3.42
C GLY A 177 -10.57 -4.99 2.89
N VAL A 178 -10.91 -4.29 1.80
CA VAL A 178 -10.12 -3.16 1.30
C VAL A 178 -10.10 -2.03 2.33
N ARG A 179 -8.92 -1.46 2.58
CA ARG A 179 -8.74 -0.37 3.57
C ARG A 179 -8.11 0.90 2.99
N SER A 180 -7.65 0.85 1.75
CA SER A 180 -7.13 2.04 1.05
C SER A 180 -7.55 2.02 -0.42
N MET A 181 -7.71 3.20 -1.03
CA MET A 181 -7.88 3.32 -2.47
C MET A 181 -7.16 4.56 -2.99
N ALA A 182 -6.29 4.38 -4.00
CA ALA A 182 -5.78 5.47 -4.81
C ALA A 182 -6.87 5.95 -5.78
N LEU A 183 -7.08 7.28 -5.83
CA LEU A 183 -8.19 7.86 -6.60
C LEU A 183 -8.00 7.74 -8.11
N THR A 184 -6.76 7.62 -8.56
CA THR A 184 -6.38 7.39 -9.96
C THR A 184 -5.16 6.47 -10.02
N HIS A 185 -4.91 5.88 -11.19
CA HIS A 185 -3.62 5.34 -11.57
C HIS A 185 -3.03 6.18 -12.71
N THR A 186 -2.59 5.61 -13.81
CA THR A 186 -2.09 6.35 -14.99
C THR A 186 -3.21 6.89 -15.90
N CYS A 187 -4.46 6.57 -15.62
CA CYS A 187 -5.64 7.10 -16.33
C CYS A 187 -6.46 8.01 -15.41
N ASN A 188 -7.07 9.03 -16.02
CA ASN A 188 -8.09 9.83 -15.37
C ASN A 188 -9.32 8.96 -15.11
N THR A 189 -10.03 9.26 -14.02
CA THR A 189 -11.46 8.89 -13.90
C THR A 189 -12.33 10.06 -14.36
N PRO A 190 -13.64 9.86 -14.56
CA PRO A 190 -14.53 11.00 -14.87
C PRO A 190 -14.55 12.07 -13.77
N TRP A 191 -14.08 11.71 -12.55
CA TRP A 191 -14.24 12.52 -11.35
C TRP A 191 -12.93 12.90 -10.63
N ALA A 192 -11.77 12.35 -11.07
CA ALA A 192 -10.44 12.68 -10.54
C ALA A 192 -9.37 12.62 -11.63
N GLU A 193 -8.42 13.54 -11.58
CA GLU A 193 -7.34 13.65 -12.55
C GLU A 193 -6.07 12.96 -12.06
N SER A 194 -5.43 12.20 -12.95
CA SER A 194 -4.13 11.53 -12.75
C SER A 194 -2.95 12.48 -12.99
N SER A 195 -1.81 12.18 -12.36
CA SER A 195 -0.52 12.81 -12.65
C SER A 195 0.04 12.45 -14.02
N SER A 196 -0.45 11.37 -14.63
CA SER A 196 -0.03 10.89 -15.95
C SER A 196 -0.86 11.53 -17.05
N LYS A 197 -0.20 11.75 -18.21
CA LYS A 197 -0.87 12.17 -19.45
C LYS A 197 -1.11 11.00 -20.40
N LEU A 198 -0.72 9.78 -20.01
CA LEU A 198 -0.82 8.57 -20.82
C LEU A 198 -2.18 7.88 -20.57
N TYR A 199 -2.75 7.28 -21.63
CA TYR A 199 -3.90 6.37 -21.55
C TYR A 199 -5.14 6.93 -20.84
N SER A 200 -5.63 8.10 -21.22
CA SER A 200 -6.85 8.60 -20.61
C SER A 200 -8.03 8.51 -21.59
N VAL A 201 -9.03 7.71 -21.24
CA VAL A 201 -10.36 7.75 -21.87
C VAL A 201 -11.02 9.09 -21.61
N TYR A 202 -10.79 9.64 -20.41
CA TYR A 202 -11.32 10.93 -19.98
C TYR A 202 -10.26 12.01 -20.13
N GLN A 203 -10.62 13.08 -20.83
CA GLN A 203 -9.73 14.24 -20.98
C GLN A 203 -9.65 15.04 -19.68
N ARG A 204 -8.60 15.84 -19.57
CA ARG A 204 -8.42 16.76 -18.47
C ARG A 204 -9.60 17.74 -18.40
N GLN A 205 -10.27 17.78 -17.24
CA GLN A 205 -11.37 18.73 -17.00
C GLN A 205 -10.83 19.97 -16.27
N ASN A 206 -11.56 21.09 -16.39
CA ASN A 206 -11.21 22.31 -15.63
C ASN A 206 -11.29 22.15 -14.11
N ASN A 207 -11.90 21.06 -13.63
CA ASN A 207 -12.04 20.74 -12.23
C ASN A 207 -11.40 19.37 -11.97
N SER A 208 -10.21 19.38 -11.39
CA SER A 208 -9.38 18.19 -11.12
C SER A 208 -10.05 17.16 -10.20
N LEU A 209 -11.00 17.58 -9.32
CA LEU A 209 -11.84 16.74 -8.48
C LEU A 209 -13.28 17.22 -8.54
N THR A 210 -14.15 16.48 -9.25
CA THR A 210 -15.54 16.87 -9.49
C THR A 210 -16.41 16.77 -8.22
N HIS A 211 -17.68 17.15 -8.30
CA HIS A 211 -18.63 16.96 -7.21
C HIS A 211 -18.76 15.48 -6.82
N PHE A 212 -18.79 14.57 -7.81
CA PHE A 212 -18.81 13.14 -7.55
C PHE A 212 -17.50 12.66 -6.89
N GLY A 213 -16.34 13.14 -7.35
CA GLY A 213 -15.05 12.85 -6.71
C GLY A 213 -15.00 13.27 -5.23
N LYS A 214 -15.56 14.44 -4.91
CA LYS A 214 -15.74 14.87 -3.51
C LYS A 214 -16.68 13.95 -2.73
N ALA A 215 -17.73 13.42 -3.37
CA ALA A 215 -18.62 12.43 -2.77
C ALA A 215 -17.89 11.10 -2.49
N VAL A 216 -17.01 10.64 -3.39
CA VAL A 216 -16.15 9.47 -3.18
C VAL A 216 -15.28 9.67 -1.93
N VAL A 217 -14.57 10.80 -1.82
CA VAL A 217 -13.72 11.10 -0.65
C VAL A 217 -14.53 11.11 0.66
N ARG A 218 -15.72 11.76 0.66
CA ARG A 218 -16.59 11.75 1.84
C ARG A 218 -17.06 10.35 2.23
N GLU A 219 -17.39 9.50 1.24
CA GLU A 219 -17.82 8.12 1.49
C GLU A 219 -16.67 7.28 2.02
N MET A 220 -15.45 7.44 1.50
CA MET A 220 -14.25 6.82 2.04
C MET A 220 -14.02 7.22 3.50
N ASN A 221 -14.14 8.51 3.84
CA ASN A 221 -14.05 8.97 5.24
C ASN A 221 -15.14 8.34 6.12
N ARG A 222 -16.40 8.24 5.62
CA ARG A 222 -17.49 7.62 6.35
C ARG A 222 -17.27 6.13 6.61
N LEU A 223 -16.69 5.41 5.65
CA LEU A 223 -16.36 3.99 5.74
C LEU A 223 -15.15 3.72 6.65
N GLY A 224 -14.23 4.69 6.80
CA GLY A 224 -12.92 4.45 7.40
C GLY A 224 -11.94 3.81 6.43
N MET A 225 -12.05 4.17 5.14
CA MET A 225 -11.12 3.80 4.09
C MET A 225 -10.11 4.93 3.89
N ILE A 226 -8.83 4.61 3.90
CA ILE A 226 -7.72 5.54 3.68
C ILE A 226 -7.79 6.07 2.25
N VAL A 227 -7.76 7.39 2.09
CA VAL A 227 -7.64 8.03 0.77
C VAL A 227 -6.17 8.10 0.41
N ASP A 228 -5.80 7.48 -0.71
CA ASP A 228 -4.45 7.49 -1.24
C ASP A 228 -4.36 8.47 -2.42
N LEU A 229 -3.37 9.34 -2.40
CA LEU A 229 -3.11 10.39 -3.39
C LEU A 229 -1.97 10.04 -4.35
N SER A 230 -1.33 8.87 -4.18
CA SER A 230 -0.38 8.40 -5.18
C SER A 230 -1.05 8.32 -6.55
N HIS A 231 -0.34 8.68 -7.61
CA HIS A 231 -0.84 8.80 -8.98
C HIS A 231 -1.80 9.96 -9.27
N THR A 232 -2.32 10.69 -8.29
CA THR A 232 -3.19 11.85 -8.57
C THR A 232 -2.39 13.04 -9.13
N SER A 233 -3.06 13.89 -9.92
CA SER A 233 -2.49 15.21 -10.24
C SER A 233 -2.32 16.04 -8.96
N TRP A 234 -1.41 17.00 -8.97
CA TRP A 234 -1.21 17.89 -7.82
C TRP A 234 -2.47 18.71 -7.47
N ASP A 235 -3.25 19.08 -8.48
CA ASP A 235 -4.49 19.82 -8.28
C ASP A 235 -5.58 18.91 -7.66
N THR A 236 -5.66 17.65 -8.10
CA THR A 236 -6.51 16.64 -7.44
C THR A 236 -6.08 16.44 -5.98
N ALA A 237 -4.78 16.26 -5.74
CA ALA A 237 -4.25 16.08 -4.39
C ALA A 237 -4.59 17.27 -3.49
N LEU A 238 -4.39 18.50 -3.96
CA LEU A 238 -4.73 19.72 -3.22
C LEU A 238 -6.23 19.81 -2.93
N ALA A 239 -7.08 19.50 -3.92
CA ALA A 239 -8.53 19.51 -3.74
C ALA A 239 -9.00 18.47 -2.69
N VAL A 240 -8.36 17.29 -2.65
CA VAL A 240 -8.64 16.26 -1.64
C VAL A 240 -8.16 16.69 -0.26
N LEU A 241 -6.93 17.21 -0.14
CA LEU A 241 -6.36 17.69 1.13
C LEU A 241 -7.27 18.76 1.79
N ASN A 242 -7.86 19.63 0.97
CA ASN A 242 -8.81 20.66 1.44
C ASN A 242 -10.21 20.10 1.75
N HIS A 243 -10.51 18.86 1.39
CA HIS A 243 -11.87 18.30 1.50
C HIS A 243 -11.97 17.10 2.45
N SER A 244 -10.91 16.31 2.59
CA SER A 244 -10.90 15.13 3.45
C SER A 244 -10.96 15.52 4.93
N ARG A 245 -11.85 14.86 5.67
CA ARG A 245 -11.94 14.98 7.13
C ARG A 245 -10.95 14.09 7.86
N ALA A 246 -10.45 13.05 7.19
CA ALA A 246 -9.46 12.12 7.70
C ALA A 246 -8.08 12.43 7.12
N PRO A 247 -7.00 12.06 7.80
CA PRO A 247 -5.68 12.04 7.20
C PRO A 247 -5.65 11.22 5.93
N VAL A 248 -4.86 11.66 4.96
CA VAL A 248 -4.66 10.97 3.67
C VAL A 248 -3.22 10.48 3.56
N ILE A 249 -2.96 9.58 2.60
CA ILE A 249 -1.60 9.11 2.34
C ILE A 249 -1.20 9.38 0.89
N PHE A 250 0.11 9.41 0.65
CA PHE A 250 0.74 9.03 -0.60
C PHE A 250 1.40 7.68 -0.33
N SER A 251 0.81 6.59 -0.78
CA SER A 251 1.28 5.23 -0.44
C SER A 251 2.64 4.89 -1.03
N HIS A 252 3.01 5.51 -2.17
CA HIS A 252 4.29 5.35 -2.85
C HIS A 252 4.61 6.57 -3.72
N SER A 253 5.13 7.62 -3.12
CA SER A 253 5.55 8.88 -3.79
C SER A 253 6.78 9.48 -3.09
N SER A 254 7.56 10.27 -3.83
CA SER A 254 8.80 10.85 -3.33
C SER A 254 8.80 12.38 -3.46
N SER A 255 9.91 13.06 -3.18
CA SER A 255 10.01 14.53 -3.25
C SER A 255 10.27 15.02 -4.68
N TYR A 256 9.45 15.96 -5.15
CA TYR A 256 9.65 16.65 -6.43
C TYR A 256 10.90 17.53 -6.43
N SER A 257 11.24 18.13 -5.29
CA SER A 257 12.42 19.00 -5.18
C SER A 257 13.74 18.25 -5.34
N ILE A 258 13.77 16.94 -5.10
CA ILE A 258 14.92 16.07 -5.36
C ILE A 258 14.89 15.54 -6.78
N CYS A 259 13.73 15.08 -7.26
CA CYS A 259 13.56 14.60 -8.63
C CYS A 259 12.29 15.18 -9.24
N ASN A 260 12.44 16.03 -10.25
CA ASN A 260 11.36 16.71 -10.97
C ASN A 260 10.59 15.72 -11.86
N HIS A 261 9.68 14.98 -11.23
CA HIS A 261 8.78 14.03 -11.87
C HIS A 261 7.36 14.20 -11.38
N SER A 262 6.35 14.07 -12.28
CA SER A 262 4.93 14.29 -11.93
C SER A 262 4.37 13.31 -10.88
N ARG A 263 5.02 12.17 -10.67
CA ARG A 263 4.70 11.20 -9.61
C ARG A 263 5.19 11.66 -8.22
N ASN A 264 6.09 12.64 -8.17
CA ASN A 264 6.67 13.17 -6.94
C ASN A 264 5.88 14.39 -6.43
N VAL A 265 5.95 14.61 -5.13
CA VAL A 265 5.14 15.60 -4.40
C VAL A 265 5.95 16.89 -4.20
N PRO A 266 5.46 18.06 -4.68
CA PRO A 266 6.12 19.33 -4.45
C PRO A 266 5.94 19.82 -3.01
N ASP A 267 6.89 20.62 -2.51
CA ASP A 267 6.93 21.07 -1.13
C ASP A 267 5.64 21.78 -0.67
N ARG A 268 4.99 22.53 -1.56
CA ARG A 268 3.67 23.15 -1.28
C ARG A 268 2.62 22.11 -0.87
N LEU A 269 2.59 20.94 -1.53
CA LEU A 269 1.67 19.86 -1.17
C LEU A 269 2.13 19.10 0.07
N LEU A 270 3.44 18.98 0.31
CA LEU A 270 3.96 18.43 1.56
C LEU A 270 3.48 19.27 2.76
N HIS A 271 3.48 20.60 2.66
CA HIS A 271 2.95 21.45 3.73
C HIS A 271 1.44 21.25 3.96
N GLU A 272 0.65 21.09 2.90
CA GLU A 272 -0.79 20.79 3.04
C GLU A 272 -1.02 19.38 3.62
N LEU A 273 -0.18 18.40 3.22
CA LEU A 273 -0.20 17.06 3.82
C LEU A 273 0.07 17.10 5.33
N LYS A 274 1.06 17.90 5.76
CA LYS A 274 1.35 18.09 7.19
C LYS A 274 0.16 18.69 7.95
N LYS A 275 -0.52 19.70 7.39
CA LYS A 275 -1.73 20.29 7.99
C LYS A 275 -2.87 19.25 8.13
N ASN A 276 -3.00 18.36 7.14
CA ASN A 276 -3.95 17.25 7.15
C ASN A 276 -3.53 16.12 8.11
N GLN A 277 -2.33 16.17 8.69
CA GLN A 277 -1.72 15.10 9.50
C GLN A 277 -1.51 13.80 8.71
N GLY A 278 -1.39 13.90 7.40
CA GLY A 278 -1.23 12.78 6.46
C GLY A 278 0.18 12.20 6.47
N LEU A 279 0.42 11.29 5.53
CA LEU A 279 1.64 10.51 5.43
C LEU A 279 2.12 10.44 3.98
N ILE A 280 3.40 10.67 3.73
CA ILE A 280 4.06 10.34 2.47
C ILE A 280 4.98 9.14 2.68
N MET A 281 4.73 8.06 1.92
CA MET A 281 5.52 6.84 1.96
C MET A 281 6.43 6.82 0.74
N VAL A 282 7.74 6.94 1.00
CA VAL A 282 8.74 7.12 -0.06
C VAL A 282 8.86 5.87 -0.89
N ASN A 283 8.75 6.01 -2.23
CA ASN A 283 8.85 4.90 -3.15
C ASN A 283 10.32 4.59 -3.53
N LEU A 284 10.54 3.44 -4.16
CA LEU A 284 11.87 2.98 -4.56
C LEU A 284 12.05 2.87 -6.08
N HIS A 285 11.13 3.38 -6.89
CA HIS A 285 11.29 3.37 -8.35
C HIS A 285 12.44 4.29 -8.77
N SER A 286 13.53 3.74 -9.32
CA SER A 286 14.77 4.47 -9.67
C SER A 286 14.52 5.76 -10.45
N LYS A 287 13.57 5.75 -11.39
CA LYS A 287 13.25 6.91 -12.22
C LYS A 287 12.61 8.07 -11.44
N PHE A 288 11.89 7.75 -10.35
CA PHE A 288 11.27 8.77 -9.49
C PHE A 288 12.23 9.22 -8.37
N ILE A 289 13.26 8.44 -8.11
CA ILE A 289 14.28 8.73 -7.10
C ILE A 289 15.38 9.64 -7.67
N SER A 290 15.99 9.28 -8.79
CA SER A 290 17.14 10.00 -9.35
C SER A 290 16.81 10.81 -10.62
N CYS A 291 15.56 10.77 -11.11
CA CYS A 291 15.18 11.25 -12.45
C CYS A 291 15.97 10.59 -13.59
N ARG A 292 16.58 9.43 -13.32
CA ARG A 292 17.39 8.61 -14.24
C ARG A 292 17.01 7.15 -14.03
N ASP A 293 17.42 6.28 -14.96
CA ASP A 293 17.15 4.83 -14.85
C ASP A 293 17.98 4.13 -13.77
N LYS A 294 19.02 4.79 -13.24
CA LYS A 294 19.90 4.27 -12.19
C LYS A 294 19.82 5.12 -10.94
N ALA A 295 19.58 4.50 -9.82
CA ALA A 295 19.61 5.08 -8.48
C ALA A 295 20.39 4.16 -7.52
N ASN A 296 20.64 4.62 -6.31
CA ASN A 296 21.21 3.84 -5.20
C ASN A 296 20.55 4.27 -3.87
N ILE A 297 20.90 3.60 -2.79
CA ILE A 297 20.37 3.86 -1.45
C ILE A 297 20.55 5.32 -1.02
N SER A 298 21.70 5.93 -1.34
CA SER A 298 21.97 7.33 -0.98
C SER A 298 20.98 8.29 -1.64
N HIS A 299 20.64 8.08 -2.93
CA HIS A 299 19.63 8.89 -3.60
C HIS A 299 18.22 8.73 -2.96
N VAL A 300 17.88 7.53 -2.46
CA VAL A 300 16.63 7.33 -1.71
C VAL A 300 16.66 8.12 -0.40
N ALA A 301 17.77 8.04 0.33
CA ALA A 301 17.93 8.76 1.59
C ALA A 301 17.86 10.29 1.43
N ASP A 302 18.26 10.85 0.26
CA ASP A 302 18.14 12.28 -0.05
C ASP A 302 16.65 12.72 -0.02
N HIS A 303 15.72 11.86 -0.47
CA HIS A 303 14.29 12.17 -0.38
C HIS A 303 13.80 12.19 1.08
N PHE A 304 14.25 11.24 1.90
CA PHE A 304 13.93 11.22 3.34
C PHE A 304 14.42 12.49 4.04
N ASP A 305 15.67 12.87 3.81
CA ASP A 305 16.28 14.07 4.39
C ASP A 305 15.53 15.34 3.97
N HIS A 306 15.18 15.46 2.68
CA HIS A 306 14.43 16.61 2.18
C HIS A 306 13.04 16.70 2.79
N ILE A 307 12.27 15.59 2.77
CA ILE A 307 10.90 15.56 3.31
C ILE A 307 10.93 15.85 4.81
N LYS A 308 11.85 15.25 5.58
CA LYS A 308 12.07 15.54 7.00
C LYS A 308 12.33 17.02 7.24
N LYS A 309 13.18 17.64 6.43
CA LYS A 309 13.48 19.08 6.53
C LYS A 309 12.24 19.95 6.30
N VAL A 310 11.34 19.54 5.38
CA VAL A 310 10.15 20.32 5.00
C VAL A 310 9.00 20.11 5.98
N ILE A 311 8.70 18.87 6.36
CA ILE A 311 7.46 18.56 7.13
C ILE A 311 7.69 17.73 8.40
N GLY A 312 8.92 17.31 8.71
CA GLY A 312 9.23 16.49 9.88
C GLY A 312 9.13 14.99 9.61
N ALA A 313 9.75 14.18 10.48
CA ALA A 313 9.79 12.73 10.36
C ALA A 313 8.43 12.07 10.63
N GLU A 314 7.55 12.75 11.38
CA GLU A 314 6.22 12.28 11.76
C GLU A 314 5.23 12.15 10.61
N SER A 315 5.61 12.60 9.41
CA SER A 315 4.79 12.51 8.19
C SER A 315 5.41 11.61 7.11
N ILE A 316 6.42 10.81 7.46
CA ILE A 316 7.17 9.96 6.51
C ILE A 316 6.94 8.48 6.80
N GLY A 317 6.84 7.68 5.73
CA GLY A 317 6.84 6.23 5.75
C GLY A 317 7.63 5.65 4.58
N ILE A 318 7.53 4.35 4.37
CA ILE A 318 8.15 3.62 3.26
C ILE A 318 7.03 2.93 2.47
N GLY A 319 7.03 3.12 1.15
CA GLY A 319 6.14 2.42 0.22
C GLY A 319 6.95 1.95 -0.98
N GLY A 320 7.49 0.73 -0.90
CA GLY A 320 8.56 0.26 -1.77
C GLY A 320 8.21 0.19 -3.25
N ASP A 321 6.94 0.04 -3.59
CA ASP A 321 6.46 -0.11 -4.98
C ASP A 321 7.08 -1.35 -5.66
N PHE A 322 7.43 -2.37 -4.85
CA PHE A 322 7.95 -3.63 -5.38
C PHE A 322 6.87 -4.33 -6.21
N GLU A 323 7.29 -4.94 -7.28
CA GLU A 323 6.49 -5.61 -8.33
C GLU A 323 5.75 -4.64 -9.28
N GLY A 324 5.56 -3.35 -8.92
CA GLY A 324 4.98 -2.33 -9.78
C GLY A 324 6.04 -1.50 -10.50
N ALA A 325 7.19 -1.27 -9.87
CA ALA A 325 8.32 -0.54 -10.45
C ALA A 325 9.15 -1.42 -11.41
N VAL A 326 9.64 -0.81 -12.50
CA VAL A 326 10.48 -1.52 -13.50
C VAL A 326 11.97 -1.55 -13.16
N SER A 327 12.42 -0.73 -12.23
CA SER A 327 13.82 -0.68 -11.78
C SER A 327 13.92 -0.15 -10.36
N PHE A 328 14.82 -0.78 -9.58
CA PHE A 328 15.05 -0.44 -8.17
C PHE A 328 16.45 0.15 -7.98
N PRO A 329 16.69 0.97 -6.93
CA PRO A 329 18.00 1.49 -6.59
C PRO A 329 18.97 0.37 -6.23
N HIS A 330 20.23 0.53 -6.62
CA HIS A 330 21.29 -0.40 -6.23
C HIS A 330 21.36 -0.51 -4.69
N GLY A 331 21.30 -1.74 -4.20
CA GLY A 331 21.24 -2.09 -2.78
C GLY A 331 19.84 -2.20 -2.21
N LEU A 332 18.79 -1.99 -3.04
CA LEU A 332 17.36 -2.11 -2.68
C LEU A 332 16.58 -2.88 -3.76
N GLU A 333 17.18 -3.97 -4.27
CA GLU A 333 16.65 -4.72 -5.41
C GLU A 333 15.44 -5.60 -5.05
N ASP A 334 15.23 -5.90 -3.77
CA ASP A 334 14.11 -6.71 -3.28
C ASP A 334 13.74 -6.31 -1.83
N VAL A 335 12.62 -6.81 -1.34
CA VAL A 335 12.07 -6.46 -0.01
C VAL A 335 12.99 -6.86 1.17
N SER A 336 13.97 -7.75 0.99
CA SER A 336 14.93 -8.11 2.04
C SER A 336 15.96 -7.01 2.33
N LYS A 337 16.03 -5.98 1.50
CA LYS A 337 17.06 -4.94 1.54
C LYS A 337 16.69 -3.71 2.37
N TYR A 338 15.49 -3.63 2.93
CA TYR A 338 15.09 -2.50 3.78
C TYR A 338 16.06 -2.18 4.92
N PRO A 339 16.71 -3.17 5.60
CA PRO A 339 17.70 -2.87 6.63
C PRO A 339 18.86 -1.99 6.13
N ALA A 340 19.25 -2.11 4.85
CA ALA A 340 20.32 -1.28 4.28
C ALA A 340 19.91 0.20 4.16
N LEU A 341 18.62 0.49 3.85
CA LEU A 341 18.11 1.85 3.87
C LEU A 341 18.10 2.44 5.29
N ILE A 342 17.69 1.67 6.27
CA ILE A 342 17.67 2.12 7.68
C ILE A 342 19.10 2.37 8.17
N GLN A 343 20.06 1.53 7.77
CA GLN A 343 21.47 1.75 8.08
C GLN A 343 21.99 3.08 7.49
N GLU A 344 21.64 3.39 6.24
CA GLU A 344 22.03 4.66 5.61
C GLU A 344 21.41 5.86 6.33
N LEU A 345 20.16 5.79 6.72
CA LEU A 345 19.48 6.86 7.47
C LEU A 345 20.13 7.07 8.85
N LEU A 346 20.50 6.00 9.58
CA LEU A 346 21.26 6.10 10.84
C LEU A 346 22.61 6.80 10.62
N ARG A 347 23.33 6.47 9.54
CA ARG A 347 24.60 7.13 9.16
C ARG A 347 24.44 8.61 8.84
N ARG A 348 23.22 9.03 8.44
CA ARG A 348 22.84 10.43 8.22
C ARG A 348 22.28 11.12 9.46
N ASN A 349 22.52 10.54 10.65
CA ASN A 349 22.10 11.06 11.94
C ASN A 349 20.57 11.12 12.16
N TRP A 350 19.82 10.22 11.52
CA TRP A 350 18.45 9.97 11.94
C TRP A 350 18.45 9.29 13.31
N THR A 351 17.61 9.74 14.20
CA THR A 351 17.44 9.11 15.52
C THR A 351 16.61 7.83 15.43
N GLU A 352 16.80 6.89 16.36
CA GLU A 352 15.99 5.66 16.40
C GLU A 352 14.51 5.95 16.60
N ASN A 353 14.16 7.03 17.31
CA ASN A 353 12.76 7.44 17.45
C ASN A 353 12.15 7.90 16.11
N GLU A 354 12.85 8.72 15.34
CA GLU A 354 12.40 9.14 14.01
C GLU A 354 12.27 7.93 13.07
N LEU A 355 13.20 6.98 13.14
CA LEU A 355 13.12 5.76 12.35
C LEU A 355 11.99 4.84 12.80
N ALA A 356 11.71 4.74 14.09
CA ALA A 356 10.54 4.02 14.60
C ALA A 356 9.22 4.63 14.12
N ASP A 357 9.19 5.96 13.99
CA ASP A 357 8.04 6.67 13.40
C ASP A 357 7.88 6.36 11.92
N VAL A 358 8.97 6.43 11.13
CA VAL A 358 9.00 6.11 9.69
C VAL A 358 8.62 4.64 9.43
N LEU A 359 9.20 3.72 10.21
CA LEU A 359 8.98 2.29 10.04
C LEU A 359 7.53 1.89 10.32
N ARG A 360 6.88 2.52 11.32
CA ARG A 360 5.64 1.94 11.82
C ARG A 360 4.64 2.94 12.42
N ARG A 361 5.09 3.80 13.34
CA ARG A 361 4.18 4.57 14.21
C ARG A 361 3.33 5.56 13.42
N ASN A 362 3.89 6.17 12.36
CA ASN A 362 3.19 7.13 11.52
C ASN A 362 2.02 6.49 10.78
N PHE A 363 2.21 5.31 10.18
CA PHE A 363 1.12 4.60 9.51
C PHE A 363 0.02 4.18 10.51
N LEU A 364 0.41 3.64 11.66
CA LEU A 364 -0.55 3.27 12.71
C LEU A 364 -1.35 4.47 13.22
N ARG A 365 -0.73 5.64 13.36
CA ARG A 365 -1.40 6.89 13.70
C ARG A 365 -2.45 7.23 12.65
N VAL A 366 -2.07 7.31 11.38
CA VAL A 366 -2.99 7.65 10.28
C VAL A 366 -4.15 6.65 10.22
N PHE A 367 -3.88 5.35 10.27
CA PHE A 367 -4.95 4.35 10.21
C PHE A 367 -5.95 4.49 11.37
N LYS A 368 -5.44 4.71 12.59
CA LYS A 368 -6.26 4.96 13.77
C LYS A 368 -7.14 6.21 13.63
N GLU A 369 -6.57 7.31 13.12
CA GLU A 369 -7.30 8.56 12.92
C GLU A 369 -8.38 8.43 11.85
N VAL A 370 -8.12 7.69 10.76
CA VAL A 370 -9.13 7.34 9.75
C VAL A 370 -10.29 6.55 10.38
N GLU A 371 -9.99 5.58 11.25
CA GLU A 371 -11.01 4.84 11.99
C GLU A 371 -11.78 5.71 13.00
N GLN A 372 -11.13 6.68 13.63
CA GLN A 372 -11.79 7.65 14.52
C GLN A 372 -12.77 8.54 13.74
N VAL A 373 -12.40 9.02 12.56
CA VAL A 373 -13.29 9.79 11.68
C VAL A 373 -14.50 8.93 11.27
N ARG A 374 -14.30 7.66 10.89
CA ARG A 374 -15.40 6.71 10.65
C ARG A 374 -16.36 6.64 11.84
N ASN A 375 -15.82 6.51 13.06
CA ASN A 375 -16.63 6.40 14.27
C ASN A 375 -17.44 7.68 14.55
N GLN A 376 -16.88 8.86 14.26
CA GLN A 376 -17.61 10.14 14.33
C GLN A 376 -18.74 10.21 13.29
N LEU A 377 -18.53 9.60 12.12
CA LEU A 377 -19.49 9.63 11.00
C LEU A 377 -20.46 8.46 10.99
N ARG A 378 -20.43 7.55 11.98
CA ARG A 378 -21.17 6.28 12.01
C ARG A 378 -22.70 6.40 11.88
N LEU A 379 -23.25 7.55 12.27
CA LEU A 379 -24.69 7.81 12.20
C LEU A 379 -25.13 8.40 10.85
N LEU A 380 -24.19 8.78 9.99
CA LEU A 380 -24.50 9.29 8.66
C LEU A 380 -24.91 8.15 7.74
N ARG A 381 -25.97 8.39 6.96
CA ARG A 381 -26.39 7.47 5.92
C ARG A 381 -25.32 7.36 4.82
N PRO A 382 -25.25 6.22 4.13
CA PRO A 382 -24.43 6.09 2.92
C PRO A 382 -24.76 7.19 1.91
N ILE A 383 -23.74 7.65 1.19
CA ILE A 383 -23.92 8.63 0.12
C ILE A 383 -24.54 7.91 -1.08
N GLU A 384 -25.66 8.42 -1.60
CA GLU A 384 -26.44 7.82 -2.71
C GLU A 384 -26.33 8.62 -4.01
N VAL A 385 -25.38 9.59 -4.06
CA VAL A 385 -25.11 10.37 -5.27
C VAL A 385 -24.64 9.43 -6.38
N GLN A 386 -25.27 9.56 -7.55
CA GLN A 386 -24.82 8.91 -8.78
C GLN A 386 -24.02 9.91 -9.61
N ILE A 387 -23.05 9.39 -10.37
CA ILE A 387 -22.36 10.23 -11.36
C ILE A 387 -23.34 10.61 -12.48
N PRO A 388 -23.36 11.87 -12.95
CA PRO A 388 -24.16 12.25 -14.09
C PRO A 388 -23.82 11.42 -15.34
N VAL A 389 -24.84 10.99 -16.08
CA VAL A 389 -24.66 10.10 -17.25
C VAL A 389 -23.80 10.78 -18.32
N GLU A 390 -23.91 12.08 -18.46
CA GLU A 390 -23.12 12.90 -19.37
C GLU A 390 -21.62 12.95 -19.03
N GLU A 391 -21.26 12.67 -17.78
CA GLU A 391 -19.85 12.57 -17.35
C GLU A 391 -19.24 11.17 -17.64
N VAL A 392 -20.07 10.19 -18.02
CA VAL A 392 -19.66 8.79 -18.24
C VAL A 392 -20.04 8.37 -19.66
N GLN A 393 -19.08 8.44 -20.57
CA GLN A 393 -19.30 8.12 -21.99
C GLN A 393 -19.07 6.62 -22.27
N ASN A 394 -19.87 5.76 -21.64
CA ASN A 394 -19.81 4.32 -21.90
C ASN A 394 -21.11 3.82 -22.53
N PRO A 395 -21.13 3.53 -23.86
CA PRO A 395 -22.34 3.06 -24.54
C PRO A 395 -22.80 1.67 -24.07
N CYS A 396 -21.94 0.91 -23.42
CA CYS A 396 -22.28 -0.40 -22.86
C CYS A 396 -22.88 -0.33 -21.46
N ARG A 397 -22.90 0.86 -20.84
CA ARG A 397 -23.49 1.03 -19.50
C ARG A 397 -25.01 1.04 -19.60
N LEU A 398 -25.66 0.13 -18.87
CA LEU A 398 -27.12 0.13 -18.75
C LEU A 398 -27.61 1.37 -18.00
N VAL A 399 -28.42 2.19 -18.65
CA VAL A 399 -29.11 3.33 -18.04
C VAL A 399 -30.57 2.96 -17.87
N LEU A 400 -31.02 2.83 -16.63
CA LEU A 400 -32.43 2.60 -16.31
C LEU A 400 -33.13 3.96 -16.18
N THR A 401 -34.02 4.25 -17.12
CA THR A 401 -34.89 5.42 -16.99
C THR A 401 -35.98 5.13 -15.96
N PRO A 402 -36.24 6.04 -15.00
CA PRO A 402 -37.39 5.89 -14.11
C PRO A 402 -38.69 5.72 -14.91
N PRO A 403 -39.62 4.86 -14.47
CA PRO A 403 -40.91 4.76 -15.12
C PRO A 403 -41.59 6.14 -15.12
N ASP A 404 -42.11 6.59 -16.27
CA ASP A 404 -42.85 7.84 -16.36
C ASP A 404 -44.05 7.80 -15.39
N PRO A 405 -44.08 8.64 -14.34
CA PRO A 405 -45.19 8.61 -13.38
C PRO A 405 -46.54 8.92 -14.00
N ARG A 406 -46.59 9.43 -15.26
CA ARG A 406 -47.80 9.67 -16.01
C ARG A 406 -48.27 8.46 -16.83
N LYS A 407 -47.40 7.48 -17.09
CA LYS A 407 -47.80 6.20 -17.67
C LYS A 407 -48.30 5.30 -16.54
N ARG A 408 -49.50 5.59 -16.06
CA ARG A 408 -50.24 4.63 -15.25
C ARG A 408 -50.35 3.30 -16.02
N LEU A 409 -50.19 2.21 -15.33
CA LEU A 409 -50.33 0.80 -15.63
C LEU A 409 -51.48 0.42 -16.60
N SER A 410 -51.76 1.15 -17.68
CA SER A 410 -52.73 0.78 -18.70
C SER A 410 -52.13 -0.15 -19.77
N ASP A 411 -50.82 -0.22 -19.88
CA ASP A 411 -50.15 -1.23 -20.70
C ASP A 411 -49.75 -2.40 -19.83
N LYS A 412 -50.68 -3.32 -19.57
CA LYS A 412 -50.32 -4.71 -19.46
C LYS A 412 -49.69 -5.12 -20.79
N SER A 413 -48.45 -4.71 -21.03
CA SER A 413 -47.63 -5.44 -22.00
C SER A 413 -47.69 -6.89 -21.53
N PRO A 414 -48.10 -7.82 -22.41
CA PRO A 414 -48.02 -9.22 -22.02
C PRO A 414 -46.60 -9.46 -21.61
N ILE A 415 -46.38 -9.85 -20.36
CA ILE A 415 -45.17 -10.54 -19.97
C ILE A 415 -44.85 -11.40 -21.15
N SER A 416 -43.71 -11.18 -21.82
CA SER A 416 -43.28 -12.06 -22.89
C SER A 416 -43.24 -13.44 -22.24
N ARG A 417 -44.30 -14.20 -22.44
CA ARG A 417 -44.27 -15.63 -22.22
C ARG A 417 -43.06 -16.04 -23.04
N ALA A 418 -41.98 -16.39 -22.36
CA ALA A 418 -40.98 -17.21 -22.98
C ALA A 418 -41.82 -18.29 -23.65
N GLN A 419 -41.85 -18.27 -24.98
CA GLN A 419 -42.39 -19.40 -25.71
C GLN A 419 -41.50 -20.56 -25.28
N HIS A 420 -41.99 -21.30 -24.28
CA HIS A 420 -41.59 -22.68 -24.18
C HIS A 420 -42.08 -23.25 -25.50
N GLY A 421 -41.18 -23.28 -26.46
CA GLY A 421 -41.38 -24.08 -27.68
C GLY A 421 -41.79 -25.43 -27.16
N ARG A 422 -43.04 -25.82 -27.45
CA ARG A 422 -43.43 -27.20 -27.28
C ARG A 422 -42.37 -27.99 -28.02
N PRO A 423 -41.68 -28.97 -27.39
CA PRO A 423 -40.79 -29.80 -28.14
C PRO A 423 -41.58 -30.32 -29.30
N ASP A 424 -41.13 -30.06 -30.53
CA ASP A 424 -41.79 -30.54 -31.76
C ASP A 424 -42.04 -32.01 -31.55
N LEU A 425 -43.30 -32.41 -31.63
CA LEU A 425 -43.70 -33.83 -31.59
C LEU A 425 -42.88 -34.71 -32.55
N LEU A 426 -42.28 -34.07 -33.60
CA LEU A 426 -41.39 -34.72 -34.53
C LEU A 426 -40.05 -35.14 -33.87
N ILE A 427 -39.48 -34.32 -32.95
CA ILE A 427 -38.22 -34.67 -32.25
C ILE A 427 -38.48 -35.82 -31.25
N LEU A 428 -39.62 -35.82 -30.57
CA LEU A 428 -40.00 -36.91 -29.65
C LEU A 428 -40.22 -38.22 -30.42
N ALA A 429 -40.80 -38.17 -31.63
CA ALA A 429 -41.00 -39.33 -32.50
C ALA A 429 -39.69 -39.91 -33.03
N ILE A 430 -38.74 -39.03 -33.35
CA ILE A 430 -37.38 -39.47 -33.84
C ILE A 430 -36.56 -40.10 -32.70
N VAL A 431 -36.66 -39.55 -31.46
CA VAL A 431 -35.95 -40.13 -30.30
C VAL A 431 -36.56 -41.49 -29.92
N LEU A 432 -37.90 -41.63 -30.00
CA LEU A 432 -38.54 -42.93 -29.77
C LEU A 432 -38.31 -43.98 -30.87
N LEU A 433 -38.16 -43.55 -32.11
CA LEU A 433 -37.77 -44.45 -33.21
C LEU A 433 -36.31 -44.87 -33.15
N LEU A 434 -35.40 -44.02 -32.71
CA LEU A 434 -33.98 -44.38 -32.53
C LEU A 434 -33.76 -45.27 -31.31
N SER A 435 -34.55 -45.13 -30.24
CA SER A 435 -34.45 -46.02 -29.08
C SER A 435 -35.00 -47.41 -29.32
N SER A 436 -35.94 -47.58 -30.27
CA SER A 436 -36.45 -48.91 -30.64
C SER A 436 -35.51 -49.66 -31.63
N LEU A 437 -34.58 -48.96 -32.29
CA LEU A 437 -33.57 -49.62 -33.18
C LEU A 437 -32.33 -50.10 -32.39
N PHE A 438 -32.13 -49.67 -31.17
CA PHE A 438 -31.02 -50.11 -30.30
C PHE A 438 -31.38 -51.26 -29.34
N MET A 439 -32.59 -51.82 -29.42
CA MET A 439 -33.00 -52.96 -28.61
C MET A 439 -33.17 -54.26 -29.43
N ILE A 440 -32.60 -54.31 -30.65
CA ILE A 440 -32.55 -55.54 -31.46
C ILE A 440 -31.08 -55.66 -31.97
N GLU A 441 -30.17 -55.95 -31.05
CA GLU A 441 -28.92 -56.68 -31.25
C GLU A 441 -28.47 -57.22 -29.89
#